data_ee0c33ecad668d43b9a428461475212c
#
_entry.id   ee0c33ecad668d43b9a428461475212c
#
_cell.length_a   1.000
_cell.length_b   1.000
_cell.length_c   1.000
_cell.angle_alpha   90.00
_cell.angle_beta   90.00
_cell.angle_gamma   90.00
#
_symmetry.space_group_name_H-M   'P 1'
#
loop_
_entity.id
_entity.type
_entity.pdbx_description
1 polymer ?
#
loop_
_entity_poly.entity_id
_entity_poly.type
_entity_poly.pdbx_seq_one_letter_code
_entity_poly.pdbx_strand_id
1 'polypeptide(L)'
;RISNGERDILVFLAKLQKAKMELTKLDNILIIDEVFDYLDDANLMAVQYYITQMIKEFKDKKRNIYPIIMSHLNPDYYNQHYSFKDMKVYYLCPFPHPHISDNMLKLVRKRSQLAQALPRGSEEDISKYMLHFHSDYTKDLSGIIGDCPPTWGNIINFKESCKNHLEKYLHNEEYDPLAVCVALREKVESYCYNKLYSEADKINFLEEHGT
;
A
#
# COMPACT_ATOMS: atom_id res chain seq x y z
N ARG A 1 15.79 -23.54 25.62
CA ARG A 1 16.32 -22.69 24.54
C ARG A 1 15.22 -22.66 23.49
N ILE A 2 14.61 -21.51 23.26
CA ILE A 2 13.53 -21.35 22.27
C ILE A 2 14.19 -21.37 20.88
N SER A 3 13.64 -22.13 19.94
CA SER A 3 14.10 -22.14 18.55
C SER A 3 13.78 -20.80 17.84
N ASN A 4 14.45 -20.52 16.74
CA ASN A 4 14.20 -19.30 15.99
C ASN A 4 12.73 -19.25 15.49
N GLY A 5 12.20 -20.38 14.98
CA GLY A 5 10.81 -20.45 14.54
C GLY A 5 9.79 -20.23 15.65
N GLU A 6 10.02 -20.78 16.84
CA GLU A 6 9.15 -20.52 18.00
C GLU A 6 9.17 -19.05 18.43
N ARG A 7 10.33 -18.40 18.34
CA ARG A 7 10.45 -16.98 18.67
C ARG A 7 9.69 -16.13 17.64
N ASP A 8 9.80 -16.45 16.36
CA ASP A 8 9.17 -15.69 15.28
C ASP A 8 7.65 -15.82 15.35
N ILE A 9 7.12 -16.98 15.68
CA ILE A 9 5.70 -17.18 15.98
C ILE A 9 5.23 -16.34 17.18
N LEU A 10 5.99 -16.33 18.28
CA LEU A 10 5.60 -15.56 19.45
C LEU A 10 5.56 -14.05 19.14
N VAL A 11 6.52 -13.56 18.35
CA VAL A 11 6.53 -12.16 17.90
C VAL A 11 5.34 -11.87 16.99
N PHE A 12 5.04 -12.77 16.06
CA PHE A 12 3.87 -12.63 15.18
C PHE A 12 2.58 -12.59 15.98
N LEU A 13 2.39 -13.53 16.92
CA LEU A 13 1.19 -13.58 17.77
C LEU A 13 1.04 -12.34 18.63
N ALA A 14 2.14 -11.81 19.18
CA ALA A 14 2.11 -10.55 19.93
C ALA A 14 1.67 -9.37 19.06
N LYS A 15 2.18 -9.28 17.81
CA LYS A 15 1.75 -8.27 16.83
C LYS A 15 0.28 -8.45 16.44
N LEU A 16 -0.17 -9.68 16.25
CA LEU A 16 -1.56 -9.98 15.91
C LEU A 16 -2.51 -9.57 17.04
N GLN A 17 -2.14 -9.84 18.31
CA GLN A 17 -2.91 -9.40 19.46
C GLN A 17 -2.95 -7.87 19.59
N LYS A 18 -1.84 -7.20 19.34
CA LYS A 18 -1.78 -5.73 19.29
C LYS A 18 -2.72 -5.19 18.22
N ALA A 19 -2.62 -5.69 16.99
CA ALA A 19 -3.50 -5.32 15.88
C ALA A 19 -4.98 -5.54 16.23
N LYS A 20 -5.32 -6.66 16.88
CA LYS A 20 -6.68 -6.95 17.34
C LYS A 20 -7.23 -5.89 18.31
N MET A 21 -6.39 -5.29 19.16
CA MET A 21 -6.79 -4.21 20.07
C MET A 21 -6.99 -2.88 19.34
N GLU A 22 -6.20 -2.62 18.30
CA GLU A 22 -6.24 -1.38 17.51
C GLU A 22 -7.37 -1.38 16.45
N LEU A 23 -7.71 -2.55 15.91
CA LEU A 23 -8.75 -2.72 14.89
C LEU A 23 -10.15 -2.67 15.53
N THR A 24 -10.66 -1.46 15.78
CA THR A 24 -11.92 -1.21 16.50
C THR A 24 -13.12 -0.91 15.61
N LYS A 25 -12.91 -0.68 14.34
CA LYS A 25 -13.97 -0.29 13.38
C LYS A 25 -14.91 -1.45 13.05
N LEU A 26 -16.01 -1.15 12.37
CA LEU A 26 -16.95 -2.16 11.86
C LEU A 26 -16.28 -3.04 10.80
N ASP A 27 -15.58 -2.42 9.85
CA ASP A 27 -14.81 -3.07 8.81
C ASP A 27 -13.32 -2.76 9.00
N ASN A 28 -12.49 -3.79 8.96
CA ASN A 28 -11.07 -3.69 9.22
C ASN A 28 -10.29 -4.48 8.17
N ILE A 29 -9.14 -3.97 7.75
CA ILE A 29 -8.20 -4.67 6.88
C ILE A 29 -6.94 -4.99 7.70
N LEU A 30 -6.46 -6.24 7.60
CA LEU A 30 -5.21 -6.69 8.19
C LEU A 30 -4.28 -7.15 7.08
N ILE A 31 -3.17 -6.44 6.88
CA ILE A 31 -2.16 -6.80 5.89
C ILE A 31 -1.06 -7.60 6.60
N ILE A 32 -0.75 -8.78 6.05
CA ILE A 32 0.30 -9.69 6.52
C ILE A 32 1.24 -9.91 5.34
N ASP A 33 2.43 -9.33 5.43
CA ASP A 33 3.41 -9.30 4.35
C ASP A 33 4.59 -10.21 4.66
N GLU A 34 4.85 -11.19 3.78
CA GLU A 34 5.99 -12.13 3.79
C GLU A 34 6.21 -12.93 5.09
N VAL A 35 5.33 -12.83 6.10
CA VAL A 35 5.52 -13.51 7.39
C VAL A 35 5.52 -15.03 7.26
N PHE A 36 4.75 -15.55 6.30
CA PHE A 36 4.57 -16.98 6.10
C PHE A 36 5.76 -17.65 5.41
N ASP A 37 6.55 -16.90 4.66
CA ASP A 37 7.62 -17.41 3.81
C ASP A 37 8.79 -17.98 4.62
N TYR A 38 8.88 -17.63 5.90
CA TYR A 38 9.92 -18.03 6.84
C TYR A 38 9.47 -19.06 7.89
N LEU A 39 8.22 -19.53 7.82
CA LEU A 39 7.66 -20.46 8.78
C LEU A 39 7.77 -21.90 8.27
N ASP A 40 8.08 -22.81 9.18
CA ASP A 40 7.91 -24.24 8.92
C ASP A 40 6.43 -24.64 8.93
N ASP A 41 6.11 -25.85 8.47
CA ASP A 41 4.73 -26.31 8.31
C ASP A 41 3.93 -26.29 9.62
N ALA A 42 4.55 -26.62 10.75
CA ALA A 42 3.87 -26.63 12.05
C ALA A 42 3.54 -25.20 12.49
N ASN A 43 4.46 -24.30 12.28
CA ASN A 43 4.31 -22.90 12.60
C ASN A 43 3.31 -22.21 11.65
N LEU A 44 3.30 -22.59 10.39
CA LEU A 44 2.32 -22.13 9.40
C LEU A 44 0.89 -22.51 9.81
N MET A 45 0.69 -23.77 10.26
CA MET A 45 -0.60 -24.21 10.76
C MET A 45 -1.06 -23.41 12.00
N ALA A 46 -0.16 -23.16 12.94
CA ALA A 46 -0.47 -22.38 14.13
C ALA A 46 -0.93 -20.97 13.77
N VAL A 47 -0.22 -20.29 12.86
CA VAL A 47 -0.57 -18.93 12.40
C VAL A 47 -1.93 -18.92 11.71
N GLN A 48 -2.18 -19.87 10.81
CA GLN A 48 -3.48 -20.01 10.14
C GLN A 48 -4.62 -20.20 11.14
N TYR A 49 -4.41 -21.03 12.16
CA TYR A 49 -5.38 -21.22 13.24
C TYR A 49 -5.69 -19.89 13.95
N TYR A 50 -4.69 -19.13 14.35
CA TYR A 50 -4.89 -17.86 15.05
C TYR A 50 -5.59 -16.80 14.20
N ILE A 51 -5.27 -16.71 12.90
CA ILE A 51 -5.99 -15.82 11.98
C ILE A 51 -7.45 -16.24 11.87
N THR A 52 -7.73 -17.53 11.74
CA THR A 52 -9.10 -18.06 11.68
C THR A 52 -9.88 -17.75 12.95
N GLN A 53 -9.26 -17.90 14.12
CA GLN A 53 -9.88 -17.54 15.39
C GLN A 53 -10.16 -16.04 15.47
N MET A 54 -9.23 -15.21 15.03
CA MET A 54 -9.43 -13.76 14.97
C MET A 54 -10.61 -13.38 14.08
N ILE A 55 -10.73 -13.96 12.89
CA ILE A 55 -11.87 -13.73 11.99
C ILE A 55 -13.19 -14.10 12.69
N LYS A 56 -13.23 -15.26 13.37
CA LYS A 56 -14.41 -15.71 14.10
C LYS A 56 -14.79 -14.75 15.22
N GLU A 57 -13.83 -14.34 16.03
CA GLU A 57 -14.07 -13.38 17.12
C GLU A 57 -14.58 -12.01 16.64
N PHE A 58 -14.12 -11.54 15.48
CA PHE A 58 -14.64 -10.30 14.87
C PHE A 58 -16.09 -10.50 14.44
N LYS A 59 -16.41 -11.62 13.77
CA LYS A 59 -17.79 -11.96 13.38
C LYS A 59 -18.71 -12.05 14.59
N ASP A 60 -18.30 -12.70 15.67
CA ASP A 60 -19.07 -12.81 16.91
C ASP A 60 -19.39 -11.45 17.53
N LYS A 61 -18.48 -10.48 17.37
CA LYS A 61 -18.67 -9.08 17.77
C LYS A 61 -19.38 -8.21 16.72
N LYS A 62 -19.96 -8.83 15.68
CA LYS A 62 -20.60 -8.14 14.54
C LYS A 62 -19.69 -7.13 13.84
N ARG A 63 -18.40 -7.46 13.75
CA ARG A 63 -17.39 -6.71 13.02
C ARG A 63 -16.77 -7.58 11.94
N ASN A 64 -16.28 -6.96 10.89
CA ASN A 64 -15.60 -7.66 9.81
C ASN A 64 -14.08 -7.40 9.90
N ILE A 65 -13.31 -8.41 9.55
CA ILE A 65 -11.89 -8.30 9.32
C ILE A 65 -11.55 -9.00 8.00
N TYR A 66 -10.77 -8.36 7.16
CA TYR A 66 -10.34 -8.83 5.86
C TYR A 66 -8.82 -8.99 5.85
N PRO A 67 -8.29 -10.18 6.19
CA PRO A 67 -6.87 -10.46 6.09
C PRO A 67 -6.45 -10.48 4.61
N ILE A 68 -5.40 -9.71 4.29
CA ILE A 68 -4.70 -9.74 3.01
C ILE A 68 -3.32 -10.32 3.29
N ILE A 69 -3.06 -11.51 2.77
CA ILE A 69 -1.81 -12.23 2.97
C ILE A 69 -1.00 -12.12 1.67
N MET A 70 0.17 -11.52 1.74
CA MET A 70 1.14 -11.47 0.64
C MET A 70 2.26 -12.46 0.95
N SER A 71 2.51 -13.39 0.04
CA SER A 71 3.45 -14.48 0.26
C SER A 71 3.96 -15.02 -1.09
N HIS A 72 5.16 -15.57 -1.10
CA HIS A 72 5.73 -16.32 -2.22
C HIS A 72 5.36 -17.82 -2.18
N LEU A 73 4.69 -18.27 -1.10
CA LEU A 73 4.29 -19.67 -0.95
C LEU A 73 3.18 -20.05 -1.92
N ASN A 74 3.23 -21.28 -2.40
CA ASN A 74 2.14 -21.84 -3.20
C ASN A 74 0.85 -21.84 -2.35
N PRO A 75 -0.28 -21.30 -2.87
CA PRO A 75 -1.57 -21.31 -2.18
C PRO A 75 -2.04 -22.70 -1.70
N ASP A 76 -1.60 -23.77 -2.33
CA ASP A 76 -1.93 -25.13 -1.93
C ASP A 76 -1.46 -25.47 -0.51
N TYR A 77 -0.39 -24.83 -0.02
CA TYR A 77 0.03 -24.96 1.38
C TYR A 77 -1.04 -24.50 2.37
N TYR A 78 -1.83 -23.50 2.00
CA TYR A 78 -2.91 -22.99 2.84
C TYR A 78 -4.13 -23.92 2.83
N ASN A 79 -4.35 -24.68 1.74
CA ASN A 79 -5.50 -25.55 1.58
C ASN A 79 -5.33 -26.92 2.26
N GLN A 80 -4.10 -27.36 2.51
CA GLN A 80 -3.84 -28.70 3.07
C GLN A 80 -4.23 -28.84 4.53
N HIS A 81 -4.21 -27.74 5.31
CA HIS A 81 -4.34 -27.79 6.76
C HIS A 81 -5.58 -27.09 7.30
N TYR A 82 -6.10 -26.10 6.59
CA TYR A 82 -7.32 -25.36 6.94
C TYR A 82 -8.15 -25.03 5.71
N SER A 83 -9.44 -25.31 5.80
CA SER A 83 -10.39 -24.94 4.76
C SER A 83 -10.68 -23.44 4.86
N PHE A 84 -9.91 -22.61 4.21
CA PHE A 84 -10.28 -21.22 3.90
C PHE A 84 -11.30 -21.22 2.76
N LYS A 85 -12.53 -21.67 3.05
CA LYS A 85 -13.61 -21.77 2.04
C LYS A 85 -13.88 -20.47 1.30
N ASP A 86 -13.57 -19.35 1.94
CA ASP A 86 -13.82 -18.01 1.42
C ASP A 86 -12.51 -17.30 0.99
N MET A 87 -11.37 -18.02 0.96
CA MET A 87 -10.10 -17.44 0.52
C MET A 87 -10.11 -17.23 -1.00
N LYS A 88 -9.78 -16.02 -1.41
CA LYS A 88 -9.54 -15.69 -2.82
C LYS A 88 -8.05 -15.55 -3.07
N VAL A 89 -7.54 -16.26 -4.06
CA VAL A 89 -6.13 -16.22 -4.44
C VAL A 89 -5.96 -15.35 -5.69
N TYR A 90 -5.01 -14.43 -5.61
CA TYR A 90 -4.60 -13.58 -6.73
C TYR A 90 -3.12 -13.78 -6.98
N TYR A 91 -2.76 -14.23 -8.17
CA TYR A 91 -1.36 -14.35 -8.58
C TYR A 91 -0.88 -13.02 -9.11
N LEU A 92 0.16 -12.47 -8.48
CA LEU A 92 0.88 -11.33 -9.00
C LEU A 92 1.93 -11.85 -9.98
N CYS A 93 1.58 -11.93 -11.26
CA CYS A 93 2.54 -12.31 -12.28
C CYS A 93 3.47 -11.14 -12.61
N PRO A 94 4.78 -11.37 -12.77
CA PRO A 94 5.65 -10.34 -13.31
C PRO A 94 5.17 -9.99 -14.73
N PHE A 95 4.86 -8.72 -14.94
CA PHE A 95 4.49 -8.25 -16.28
C PHE A 95 5.69 -8.30 -17.21
N PRO A 96 5.51 -8.69 -18.47
CA PRO A 96 6.62 -8.90 -19.39
C PRO A 96 7.45 -7.66 -19.71
N HIS A 97 6.95 -6.46 -19.41
CA HIS A 97 7.61 -5.20 -19.83
C HIS A 97 7.51 -4.04 -18.83
N PRO A 98 7.83 -4.21 -17.52
CA PRO A 98 7.92 -3.05 -16.64
C PRO A 98 9.20 -2.28 -16.96
N HIS A 99 9.10 -1.07 -17.44
CA HIS A 99 10.22 -0.16 -17.62
C HIS A 99 10.06 1.02 -16.68
N ILE A 100 10.89 1.09 -15.64
CA ILE A 100 10.92 2.27 -14.76
C ILE A 100 11.60 3.39 -15.54
N SER A 101 10.83 4.44 -15.84
CA SER A 101 11.39 5.60 -16.54
C SER A 101 12.40 6.34 -15.67
N ASP A 102 13.47 6.83 -16.29
CA ASP A 102 14.44 7.66 -15.61
C ASP A 102 13.80 8.88 -14.94
N ASN A 103 12.70 9.38 -15.51
CA ASN A 103 12.01 10.55 -15.01
C ASN A 103 11.29 10.29 -13.68
N MET A 104 10.63 9.15 -13.53
CA MET A 104 10.02 8.76 -12.24
C MET A 104 11.09 8.52 -11.18
N LEU A 105 12.20 7.88 -11.54
CA LEU A 105 13.34 7.71 -10.63
C LEU A 105 13.95 9.05 -10.22
N LYS A 106 14.10 10.01 -11.15
CA LYS A 106 14.57 11.37 -10.85
C LYS A 106 13.65 12.07 -9.86
N LEU A 107 12.32 11.97 -10.04
CA LEU A 107 11.35 12.56 -9.12
C LEU A 107 11.48 12.00 -7.70
N VAL A 108 11.54 10.66 -7.56
CA VAL A 108 11.70 10.00 -6.25
C VAL A 108 13.03 10.36 -5.60
N ARG A 109 14.12 10.39 -6.37
CA ARG A 109 15.44 10.82 -5.88
C ARG A 109 15.43 12.29 -5.47
N LYS A 110 14.77 13.16 -6.25
CA LYS A 110 14.65 14.58 -5.91
C LYS A 110 13.91 14.77 -4.59
N ARG A 111 12.81 14.08 -4.37
CA ARG A 111 12.12 14.08 -3.07
C ARG A 111 13.07 13.69 -1.94
N SER A 112 13.83 12.60 -2.10
CA SER A 112 14.78 12.13 -1.07
C SER A 112 15.91 13.13 -0.81
N GLN A 113 16.41 13.84 -1.85
CA GLN A 113 17.41 14.88 -1.71
C GLN A 113 16.87 16.10 -0.94
N LEU A 114 15.63 16.52 -1.24
CA LEU A 114 14.98 17.62 -0.55
C LEU A 114 14.70 17.29 0.92
N ALA A 115 14.34 16.04 1.24
CA ALA A 115 14.16 15.61 2.61
C ALA A 115 15.44 15.70 3.46
N GLN A 116 16.62 15.66 2.83
CA GLN A 116 17.91 15.81 3.50
C GLN A 116 18.40 17.26 3.55
N ALA A 117 17.76 18.17 2.80
CA ALA A 117 18.13 19.58 2.75
C ALA A 117 17.46 20.38 3.88
N LEU A 118 18.07 21.51 4.24
CA LEU A 118 17.50 22.48 5.18
C LEU A 118 17.28 23.81 4.46
N PRO A 119 16.16 24.50 4.66
CA PRO A 119 15.01 24.12 5.48
C PRO A 119 14.14 23.02 4.83
N ARG A 120 13.51 22.19 5.65
CA ARG A 120 12.55 21.16 5.20
C ARG A 120 11.26 21.80 4.66
N GLY A 121 10.57 21.09 3.76
CA GLY A 121 9.25 21.51 3.28
C GLY A 121 8.97 21.18 1.80
N SER A 122 9.95 21.31 0.92
CA SER A 122 9.75 21.07 -0.52
C SER A 122 9.58 19.58 -0.87
N GLU A 123 10.09 18.64 -0.04
CA GLU A 123 9.84 17.21 -0.14
C GLU A 123 8.38 16.86 0.15
N GLU A 124 7.76 17.60 1.07
CA GLU A 124 6.34 17.46 1.41
C GLU A 124 5.47 17.84 0.22
N ASP A 125 5.82 18.91 -0.50
CA ASP A 125 5.10 19.33 -1.70
C ASP A 125 5.10 18.24 -2.79
N ILE A 126 6.23 17.59 -3.06
CA ILE A 126 6.29 16.47 -4.01
C ILE A 126 5.44 15.29 -3.51
N SER A 127 5.56 14.93 -2.24
CA SER A 127 4.76 13.86 -1.65
C SER A 127 3.27 14.17 -1.74
N LYS A 128 2.86 15.32 -1.23
CA LYS A 128 1.48 15.73 -1.04
C LYS A 128 0.76 15.95 -2.38
N TYR A 129 1.36 16.66 -3.32
CA TYR A 129 0.68 17.07 -4.55
C TYR A 129 0.94 16.12 -5.73
N MET A 130 2.11 15.49 -5.80
CA MET A 130 2.45 14.61 -6.92
C MET A 130 2.19 13.14 -6.61
N LEU A 131 2.73 12.61 -5.50
CA LEU A 131 2.69 11.18 -5.21
C LEU A 131 1.42 10.72 -4.50
N HIS A 132 0.64 11.63 -3.94
CA HIS A 132 -0.65 11.38 -3.30
C HIS A 132 -1.79 12.15 -3.99
N PHE A 133 -3.02 11.82 -3.62
CA PHE A 133 -4.17 12.63 -4.00
C PHE A 133 -4.18 13.94 -3.22
N HIS A 134 -4.44 15.03 -3.91
CA HIS A 134 -4.73 16.33 -3.30
C HIS A 134 -5.83 17.04 -4.06
N SER A 135 -6.71 17.76 -3.36
CA SER A 135 -7.82 18.49 -3.99
C SER A 135 -7.39 19.75 -4.73
N ASP A 136 -6.22 20.30 -4.41
CA ASP A 136 -5.67 21.47 -5.10
C ASP A 136 -4.68 21.04 -6.20
N TYR A 137 -5.09 21.23 -7.44
CA TYR A 137 -4.27 20.97 -8.63
C TYR A 137 -3.63 22.24 -9.21
N THR A 138 -3.78 23.38 -8.53
CA THR A 138 -3.27 24.67 -9.03
C THR A 138 -1.82 24.93 -8.64
N LYS A 139 -1.27 24.14 -7.70
CA LYS A 139 0.11 24.25 -7.24
C LYS A 139 1.09 24.04 -8.41
N ASP A 140 2.01 24.98 -8.61
CA ASP A 140 3.11 24.85 -9.56
C ASP A 140 4.37 24.40 -8.84
N LEU A 141 4.92 23.26 -9.23
CA LEU A 141 6.14 22.66 -8.69
C LEU A 141 7.34 22.75 -9.63
N SER A 142 7.26 23.52 -10.72
CA SER A 142 8.33 23.65 -11.73
C SER A 142 9.68 24.03 -11.12
N GLY A 143 9.68 24.88 -10.10
CA GLY A 143 10.91 25.28 -9.39
C GLY A 143 11.51 24.22 -8.47
N ILE A 144 10.76 23.14 -8.18
CA ILE A 144 11.14 22.13 -7.19
C ILE A 144 11.59 20.83 -7.83
N ILE A 145 10.97 20.43 -8.96
CA ILE A 145 11.17 19.12 -9.59
C ILE A 145 12.54 18.92 -10.26
N GLY A 146 13.32 20.00 -10.47
CA GLY A 146 14.68 19.92 -11.00
C GLY A 146 14.75 19.32 -12.41
N ASP A 147 15.51 18.22 -12.57
CA ASP A 147 15.77 17.57 -13.86
C ASP A 147 14.60 16.69 -14.38
N CYS A 148 13.44 16.75 -13.75
CA CYS A 148 12.25 16.08 -14.26
C CYS A 148 11.67 16.81 -15.48
N PRO A 149 10.80 16.18 -16.29
CA PRO A 149 10.16 16.85 -17.40
C PRO A 149 9.49 18.17 -16.98
N PRO A 150 9.76 19.30 -17.64
CA PRO A 150 9.23 20.60 -17.22
C PRO A 150 7.69 20.65 -17.15
N THR A 151 7.02 19.86 -17.99
CA THR A 151 5.55 19.75 -17.99
C THR A 151 4.98 19.16 -16.70
N TRP A 152 5.79 18.42 -15.94
CA TRP A 152 5.39 17.80 -14.67
C TRP A 152 5.27 18.80 -13.52
N GLY A 153 5.86 20.00 -13.65
CA GLY A 153 5.64 21.08 -12.69
C GLY A 153 4.16 21.43 -12.53
N ASN A 154 3.39 21.27 -13.61
CA ASN A 154 1.93 21.31 -13.55
C ASN A 154 1.40 19.95 -13.07
N ILE A 155 0.71 19.95 -11.93
CA ILE A 155 0.20 18.73 -11.28
C ILE A 155 -0.75 17.95 -12.19
N ILE A 156 -1.61 18.64 -12.95
CA ILE A 156 -2.57 18.01 -13.87
C ILE A 156 -1.81 17.20 -14.92
N ASN A 157 -0.81 17.79 -15.55
CA ASN A 157 -0.02 17.12 -16.58
C ASN A 157 0.73 15.89 -16.04
N PHE A 158 1.27 16.00 -14.82
CA PHE A 158 1.92 14.87 -14.17
C PHE A 158 0.94 13.73 -13.89
N LYS A 159 -0.22 14.03 -13.31
CA LYS A 159 -1.26 13.06 -13.00
C LYS A 159 -1.82 12.39 -14.25
N GLU A 160 -1.99 13.16 -15.32
CA GLU A 160 -2.42 12.62 -16.63
C GLU A 160 -1.36 11.69 -17.21
N SER A 161 -0.09 12.03 -17.11
CA SER A 161 1.01 11.14 -17.50
C SER A 161 0.96 9.80 -16.72
N CYS A 162 0.74 9.84 -15.40
CA CYS A 162 0.59 8.62 -14.60
C CYS A 162 -0.65 7.81 -15.02
N LYS A 163 -1.79 8.45 -15.31
CA LYS A 163 -3.00 7.77 -15.79
C LYS A 163 -2.76 7.07 -17.14
N ASN A 164 -2.05 7.71 -18.05
CA ASN A 164 -1.68 7.08 -19.31
C ASN A 164 -0.87 5.79 -19.13
N HIS A 165 0.04 5.76 -18.15
CA HIS A 165 0.76 4.54 -17.79
C HIS A 165 -0.15 3.48 -17.17
N LEU A 166 -1.17 3.86 -16.41
CA LEU A 166 -2.17 2.93 -15.88
C LEU A 166 -3.00 2.32 -17.02
N GLU A 167 -3.38 3.11 -18.04
CA GLU A 167 -4.09 2.59 -19.20
C GLU A 167 -3.23 1.61 -19.99
N LYS A 168 -1.96 1.94 -20.24
CA LYS A 168 -1.00 1.02 -20.86
C LYS A 168 -0.89 -0.30 -20.10
N TYR A 169 -0.81 -0.23 -18.77
CA TYR A 169 -0.80 -1.41 -17.91
C TYR A 169 -2.04 -2.28 -18.13
N LEU A 170 -3.24 -1.67 -18.20
CA LEU A 170 -4.50 -2.38 -18.41
C LEU A 170 -4.61 -2.99 -19.83
N HIS A 171 -3.93 -2.41 -20.81
CA HIS A 171 -3.88 -2.91 -22.18
C HIS A 171 -2.68 -3.84 -22.46
N ASN A 172 -1.90 -4.17 -21.42
CA ASN A 172 -0.72 -5.02 -21.53
C ASN A 172 0.37 -4.44 -22.47
N GLU A 173 0.50 -3.12 -22.51
CA GLU A 173 1.53 -2.37 -23.23
C GLU A 173 2.71 -2.06 -22.30
N GLU A 174 3.79 -1.48 -22.82
CA GLU A 174 4.93 -1.03 -22.02
C GLU A 174 4.55 0.16 -21.14
N TYR A 175 4.80 0.06 -19.84
CA TYR A 175 4.42 1.05 -18.83
C TYR A 175 5.52 1.27 -17.78
N ASP A 176 5.44 2.39 -17.05
CA ASP A 176 6.25 2.66 -15.86
C ASP A 176 5.52 2.20 -14.59
N PRO A 177 6.05 1.21 -13.84
CA PRO A 177 5.41 0.70 -12.63
C PRO A 177 5.21 1.75 -11.54
N LEU A 178 6.16 2.70 -11.40
CA LEU A 178 6.05 3.77 -10.40
C LEU A 178 4.91 4.74 -10.76
N ALA A 179 4.77 5.07 -12.04
CA ALA A 179 3.66 5.90 -12.51
C ALA A 179 2.31 5.21 -12.30
N VAL A 180 2.24 3.90 -12.56
CA VAL A 180 1.03 3.08 -12.28
C VAL A 180 0.69 3.10 -10.80
N CYS A 181 1.68 2.90 -9.91
CA CYS A 181 1.48 2.97 -8.46
C CYS A 181 0.92 4.33 -8.03
N VAL A 182 1.43 5.43 -8.58
CA VAL A 182 0.92 6.79 -8.29
C VAL A 182 -0.52 6.94 -8.76
N ALA A 183 -0.84 6.51 -9.99
CA ALA A 183 -2.20 6.61 -10.53
C ALA A 183 -3.22 5.77 -9.74
N LEU A 184 -2.85 4.55 -9.33
CA LEU A 184 -3.69 3.69 -8.50
C LEU A 184 -3.92 4.31 -7.12
N ARG A 185 -2.85 4.80 -6.47
CA ARG A 185 -2.93 5.48 -5.19
C ARG A 185 -3.88 6.68 -5.26
N GLU A 186 -3.68 7.57 -6.23
CA GLU A 186 -4.55 8.72 -6.44
C GLU A 186 -6.02 8.32 -6.59
N LYS A 187 -6.29 7.26 -7.34
CA LYS A 187 -7.66 6.78 -7.55
C LYS A 187 -8.30 6.27 -6.26
N VAL A 188 -7.55 5.51 -5.45
CA VAL A 188 -8.03 5.00 -4.15
C VAL A 188 -8.24 6.15 -3.16
N GLU A 189 -7.24 7.03 -3.03
CA GLU A 189 -7.28 8.16 -2.09
C GLU A 189 -8.39 9.14 -2.47
N SER A 190 -8.56 9.47 -3.75
CA SER A 190 -9.67 10.29 -4.25
C SER A 190 -11.04 9.67 -3.93
N TYR A 191 -11.18 8.36 -4.10
CA TYR A 191 -12.41 7.66 -3.74
C TYR A 191 -12.68 7.74 -2.23
N CYS A 192 -11.67 7.53 -1.39
CA CYS A 192 -11.78 7.64 0.06
C CYS A 192 -12.14 9.07 0.48
N TYR A 193 -11.44 10.07 -0.04
CA TYR A 193 -11.70 11.49 0.22
C TYR A 193 -13.15 11.89 -0.08
N ASN A 194 -13.67 11.46 -1.24
CA ASN A 194 -15.06 11.74 -1.64
C ASN A 194 -16.12 11.04 -0.78
N LYS A 195 -15.73 10.07 0.06
CA LYS A 195 -16.60 9.40 1.03
C LYS A 195 -16.60 10.06 2.41
N LEU A 196 -15.72 11.01 2.65
CA LEU A 196 -15.69 11.76 3.90
C LEU A 196 -16.81 12.80 3.91
N TYR A 197 -17.55 12.83 5.01
CA TYR A 197 -18.71 13.74 5.16
C TYR A 197 -18.34 15.07 5.78
N SER A 198 -17.33 15.08 6.67
CA SER A 198 -16.92 16.26 7.42
C SER A 198 -15.78 16.98 6.72
N GLU A 199 -15.83 18.30 6.64
CA GLU A 199 -14.71 19.10 6.13
C GLU A 199 -13.46 18.96 7.00
N ALA A 200 -13.61 18.78 8.32
CA ALA A 200 -12.49 18.53 9.21
C ALA A 200 -11.78 17.20 8.86
N ASP A 201 -12.55 16.13 8.58
CA ASP A 201 -11.97 14.84 8.18
C ASP A 201 -11.28 14.94 6.82
N LYS A 202 -11.81 15.73 5.89
CA LYS A 202 -11.18 15.98 4.59
C LYS A 202 -9.85 16.73 4.72
N ILE A 203 -9.79 17.74 5.57
CA ILE A 203 -8.57 18.49 5.86
C ILE A 203 -7.52 17.53 6.48
N ASN A 204 -7.89 16.80 7.53
CA ASN A 204 -7.00 15.84 8.18
C ASN A 204 -6.51 14.78 7.20
N PHE A 205 -7.38 14.29 6.30
CA PHE A 205 -6.99 13.33 5.27
C PHE A 205 -5.89 13.87 4.35
N LEU A 206 -5.98 15.13 3.93
CA LEU A 206 -4.97 15.75 3.06
C LEU A 206 -3.68 16.09 3.81
N GLU A 207 -3.74 16.33 5.12
CA GLU A 207 -2.55 16.63 5.94
C GLU A 207 -1.78 15.35 6.33
N GLU A 208 -2.47 14.28 6.70
CA GLU A 208 -1.84 13.03 7.16
C GLU A 208 -1.15 12.25 6.04
N HIS A 209 -1.57 12.40 4.78
CA HIS A 209 -1.00 11.66 3.64
C HIS A 209 0.25 12.32 3.03
N GLY A 210 0.69 13.46 3.53
CA GLY A 210 1.89 14.16 3.06
C GLY A 210 3.16 13.88 3.89
N THR A 211 3.05 13.12 4.97
CA THR A 211 4.17 12.87 5.91
C THR A 211 4.77 11.45 5.75
#